data_be2e6b00e9846e39f83224ae9e45da98
#
_entry.id   be2e6b00e9846e39f83224ae9e45da98
#
_cell.length_a   1.000
_cell.length_b   1.000
_cell.length_c   1.000
_cell.angle_alpha   90.00
_cell.angle_beta   90.00
_cell.angle_gamma   90.00
#
_symmetry.space_group_name_H-M   'P 1'
#
loop_
_entity.id
_entity.type
_entity.pdbx_description
1 polymer ?
#
loop_
_entity_poly.entity_id
_entity_poly.type
_entity_poly.pdbx_seq_one_letter_code
_entity_poly.pdbx_strand_id
1 'polypeptide(L)'
;MKKTELLNSSISAVVSSMGHTDMLTIGDCGLPVHGTEKIDICLKKGIPSFIDTLNTVLSELCVEKAIIAEETKSVSPVMHEEILKALGDKVKIEYVSHEELKKLSESSRAVIRTGECTSFANIILCSGVTF
;
A
#
# COMPACT_ATOMS: atom_id res chain seq x y z
N MET A 1 24.96 -1.16 -6.52
CA MET A 1 23.68 -0.53 -6.10
C MET A 1 22.59 -0.93 -7.06
N LYS A 2 21.31 -0.99 -6.61
CA LYS A 2 20.16 -1.22 -7.51
C LYS A 2 20.05 -0.07 -8.54
N LYS A 3 19.65 -0.41 -9.76
CA LYS A 3 19.40 0.57 -10.84
C LYS A 3 17.97 1.10 -10.85
N THR A 4 17.05 0.37 -10.19
CA THR A 4 15.63 0.69 -10.14
C THR A 4 15.32 1.65 -9.00
N GLU A 5 14.13 2.23 -9.04
CA GLU A 5 13.72 3.33 -8.14
C GLU A 5 13.52 2.88 -6.69
N LEU A 6 13.05 1.66 -6.46
CA LEU A 6 12.83 1.11 -5.12
C LEU A 6 14.16 0.76 -4.46
N LEU A 7 14.67 1.64 -3.59
CA LEU A 7 15.96 1.46 -2.92
C LEU A 7 15.83 0.88 -1.50
N ASN A 8 14.65 0.98 -0.87
CA ASN A 8 14.44 0.44 0.47
C ASN A 8 14.60 -1.09 0.46
N SER A 9 15.59 -1.61 1.19
CA SER A 9 15.93 -3.03 1.16
C SER A 9 14.84 -3.93 1.74
N SER A 10 14.17 -3.49 2.80
CA SER A 10 13.08 -4.26 3.43
C SER A 10 11.87 -4.38 2.51
N ILE A 11 11.44 -3.27 1.89
CA ILE A 11 10.35 -3.29 0.92
C ILE A 11 10.73 -4.14 -0.30
N SER A 12 11.95 -3.96 -0.82
CA SER A 12 12.45 -4.72 -1.97
C SER A 12 12.47 -6.23 -1.68
N ALA A 13 12.89 -6.63 -0.49
CA ALA A 13 12.90 -8.04 -0.08
C ALA A 13 11.49 -8.62 -0.03
N VAL A 14 10.53 -7.91 0.54
CA VAL A 14 9.14 -8.35 0.59
C VAL A 14 8.57 -8.45 -0.83
N VAL A 15 8.70 -7.41 -1.65
CA VAL A 15 8.19 -7.40 -3.04
C VAL A 15 8.76 -8.59 -3.83
N SER A 16 10.08 -8.83 -3.74
CA SER A 16 10.71 -9.94 -4.47
C SER A 16 10.31 -11.32 -3.96
N SER A 17 9.81 -11.42 -2.73
CA SER A 17 9.35 -12.69 -2.13
C SER A 17 7.86 -12.97 -2.35
N MET A 18 7.10 -12.00 -2.86
CA MET A 18 5.65 -12.14 -3.05
C MET A 18 5.32 -13.07 -4.22
N GLY A 19 4.42 -13.99 -3.98
CA GLY A 19 3.81 -14.82 -5.01
C GLY A 19 2.42 -14.29 -5.40
N HIS A 20 1.76 -15.00 -6.33
CA HIS A 20 0.41 -14.68 -6.75
C HIS A 20 -0.56 -14.68 -5.55
N THR A 21 -1.41 -13.67 -5.46
CA THR A 21 -2.38 -13.41 -4.39
C THR A 21 -1.82 -12.96 -3.05
N ASP A 22 -0.51 -12.95 -2.85
CA ASP A 22 0.07 -12.36 -1.64
C ASP A 22 -0.31 -10.87 -1.54
N MET A 23 -0.47 -10.40 -0.30
CA MET A 23 -0.90 -9.03 -0.03
C MET A 23 0.22 -8.20 0.59
N LEU A 24 0.29 -6.93 0.21
CA LEU A 24 1.16 -5.91 0.79
C LEU A 24 0.30 -4.69 1.14
N THR A 25 0.35 -4.25 2.40
CA THR A 25 -0.38 -3.07 2.84
C THR A 25 0.53 -1.85 2.89
N ILE A 26 0.04 -0.71 2.41
CA ILE A 26 0.67 0.60 2.59
C ILE A 26 -0.31 1.46 3.38
N GLY A 27 0.16 2.09 4.45
CA GLY A 27 -0.72 2.85 5.34
C GLY A 27 -0.19 4.21 5.75
N ASP A 28 -1.12 5.03 6.26
CA ASP A 28 -0.82 6.30 6.91
C ASP A 28 -0.01 6.09 8.21
N CYS A 29 0.47 7.18 8.81
CA CYS A 29 1.32 7.11 10.00
C CYS A 29 0.59 6.60 11.26
N GLY A 30 -0.74 6.52 11.23
CA GLY A 30 -1.58 6.10 12.36
C GLY A 30 -2.18 4.71 12.22
N LEU A 31 -2.00 4.02 11.08
CA LEU A 31 -2.57 2.68 10.89
C LEU A 31 -1.98 1.70 11.91
N PRO A 32 -2.81 1.03 12.74
CA PRO A 32 -2.32 0.00 13.63
C PRO A 32 -1.84 -1.23 12.86
N VAL A 33 -0.73 -1.80 13.26
CA VAL A 33 -0.15 -3.00 12.64
C VAL A 33 -0.12 -4.13 13.64
N HIS A 34 -0.84 -5.20 13.35
CA HIS A 34 -0.94 -6.41 14.16
C HIS A 34 -0.80 -7.64 13.28
N GLY A 35 -0.29 -8.71 13.84
CA GLY A 35 -0.25 -10.03 13.17
C GLY A 35 0.75 -10.18 12.03
N THR A 36 1.42 -9.11 11.59
CA THR A 36 2.37 -9.14 10.48
C THR A 36 3.55 -8.19 10.71
N GLU A 37 4.55 -8.27 9.84
CA GLU A 37 5.72 -7.40 9.87
C GLU A 37 5.35 -5.94 9.57
N LYS A 38 5.88 -5.01 10.37
CA LYS A 38 5.81 -3.59 10.09
C LYS A 38 7.12 -3.09 9.50
N ILE A 39 7.09 -2.61 8.27
CA ILE A 39 8.19 -1.87 7.64
C ILE A 39 7.95 -0.39 7.89
N ASP A 40 8.61 0.16 8.91
CA ASP A 40 8.43 1.56 9.30
C ASP A 40 9.40 2.47 8.55
N ILE A 41 8.87 3.22 7.58
CA ILE A 41 9.62 4.21 6.82
C ILE A 41 9.23 5.65 7.19
N CYS A 42 8.35 5.81 8.19
CA CYS A 42 7.91 7.13 8.65
C CYS A 42 9.06 7.89 9.30
N LEU A 43 9.51 8.97 8.66
CA LEU A 43 10.54 9.84 9.24
C LEU A 43 9.90 10.95 10.10
N LYS A 44 8.87 11.59 9.57
CA LYS A 44 8.09 12.65 10.22
C LYS A 44 6.76 12.82 9.47
N LYS A 45 5.85 13.64 10.02
CA LYS A 45 4.56 13.97 9.37
C LYS A 45 4.76 14.38 7.90
N GLY A 46 4.12 13.65 6.99
CA GLY A 46 4.16 13.87 5.55
C GLY A 46 5.36 13.27 4.81
N ILE A 47 6.34 12.66 5.51
CA ILE A 47 7.56 12.14 4.87
C ILE A 47 7.90 10.72 5.32
N PRO A 48 8.02 9.77 4.37
CA PRO A 48 7.59 9.90 2.97
C PRO A 48 6.08 9.97 2.84
N SER A 49 5.58 10.53 1.73
CA SER A 49 4.16 10.55 1.44
C SER A 49 3.65 9.15 1.09
N PHE A 50 2.34 8.96 1.24
CA PHE A 50 1.68 7.72 0.83
C PHE A 50 1.81 7.50 -0.68
N ILE A 51 1.56 8.52 -1.48
CA ILE A 51 1.56 8.41 -2.95
C ILE A 51 2.97 8.15 -3.50
N ASP A 52 4.02 8.79 -2.96
CA ASP A 52 5.40 8.47 -3.37
C ASP A 52 5.74 7.01 -3.07
N THR A 53 5.33 6.54 -1.89
CA THR A 53 5.54 5.14 -1.49
C THR A 53 4.76 4.18 -2.39
N LEU A 54 3.49 4.48 -2.67
CA LEU A 54 2.64 3.67 -3.55
C LEU A 54 3.24 3.58 -4.97
N ASN A 55 3.59 4.71 -5.57
CA ASN A 55 4.18 4.75 -6.90
C ASN A 55 5.50 3.95 -6.97
N THR A 56 6.34 4.10 -5.95
CA THR A 56 7.61 3.38 -5.87
C THR A 56 7.40 1.86 -5.77
N VAL A 57 6.44 1.41 -4.96
CA VAL A 57 6.09 -0.02 -4.87
C VAL A 57 5.52 -0.52 -6.20
N LEU A 58 4.62 0.24 -6.84
CA LEU A 58 4.02 -0.14 -8.12
C LEU A 58 5.03 -0.19 -9.28
N SER A 59 6.19 0.45 -9.15
CA SER A 59 7.24 0.34 -10.16
C SER A 59 7.88 -1.06 -10.22
N GLU A 60 7.73 -1.87 -9.17
CA GLU A 60 8.31 -3.21 -9.10
C GLU A 60 7.30 -4.33 -8.79
N LEU A 61 6.14 -4.02 -8.21
CA LEU A 61 5.11 -5.01 -7.86
C LEU A 61 4.03 -5.08 -8.94
N CYS A 62 3.86 -6.26 -9.54
CA CYS A 62 2.70 -6.54 -10.37
C CYS A 62 1.45 -6.67 -9.47
N VAL A 63 0.47 -5.80 -9.67
CA VAL A 63 -0.77 -5.76 -8.88
C VAL A 63 -1.96 -6.07 -9.76
N GLU A 64 -2.76 -7.06 -9.39
CA GLU A 64 -4.01 -7.39 -10.08
C GLU A 64 -5.26 -6.82 -9.39
N LYS A 65 -5.19 -6.65 -8.06
CA LYS A 65 -6.30 -6.12 -7.25
C LYS A 65 -5.78 -5.21 -6.14
N ALA A 66 -6.52 -4.15 -5.86
CA ALA A 66 -6.28 -3.27 -4.71
C ALA A 66 -7.55 -3.17 -3.86
N ILE A 67 -7.39 -3.20 -2.54
CA ILE A 67 -8.47 -3.03 -1.58
C ILE A 67 -8.31 -1.68 -0.89
N ILE A 68 -9.35 -0.86 -0.92
CA ILE A 68 -9.38 0.50 -0.41
C ILE A 68 -10.56 0.64 0.55
N ALA A 69 -10.43 1.44 1.60
CA ALA A 69 -11.55 1.71 2.49
C ALA A 69 -12.59 2.63 1.82
N GLU A 70 -13.89 2.36 2.03
CA GLU A 70 -14.96 3.26 1.59
C GLU A 70 -14.78 4.67 2.15
N GLU A 71 -14.25 4.78 3.38
CA GLU A 71 -13.98 6.04 4.05
C GLU A 71 -12.91 6.87 3.33
N THR A 72 -11.94 6.25 2.63
CA THR A 72 -10.98 6.97 1.79
C THR A 72 -11.71 7.78 0.72
N LYS A 73 -12.72 7.17 0.10
CA LYS A 73 -13.52 7.79 -0.96
C LYS A 73 -14.41 8.92 -0.42
N SER A 74 -15.04 8.71 0.73
CA SER A 74 -16.01 9.66 1.29
C SER A 74 -15.37 10.80 2.09
N VAL A 75 -14.26 10.54 2.80
CA VAL A 75 -13.62 11.51 3.71
C VAL A 75 -12.40 12.17 3.07
N SER A 76 -11.66 11.46 2.25
CA SER A 76 -10.42 11.94 1.62
C SER A 76 -10.47 11.77 0.08
N PRO A 77 -11.43 12.42 -0.60
CA PRO A 77 -11.67 12.18 -2.03
C PRO A 77 -10.48 12.54 -2.91
N VAL A 78 -9.67 13.53 -2.56
CA VAL A 78 -8.45 13.88 -3.31
C VAL A 78 -7.43 12.74 -3.24
N MET A 79 -7.20 12.18 -2.06
CA MET A 79 -6.32 11.02 -1.88
C MET A 79 -6.84 9.82 -2.68
N HIS A 80 -8.16 9.59 -2.66
CA HIS A 80 -8.79 8.53 -3.42
C HIS A 80 -8.52 8.66 -4.93
N GLU A 81 -8.68 9.87 -5.49
CA GLU A 81 -8.38 10.13 -6.91
C GLU A 81 -6.90 9.89 -7.25
N GLU A 82 -5.99 10.33 -6.38
CA GLU A 82 -4.55 10.08 -6.55
C GLU A 82 -4.20 8.59 -6.52
N ILE A 83 -4.84 7.82 -5.65
CA ILE A 83 -4.70 6.36 -5.61
C ILE A 83 -5.16 5.74 -6.93
N LEU A 84 -6.36 6.09 -7.40
CA LEU A 84 -6.89 5.55 -8.66
C LEU A 84 -5.98 5.90 -9.84
N LYS A 85 -5.44 7.11 -9.88
CA LYS A 85 -4.49 7.54 -10.90
C LYS A 85 -3.19 6.71 -10.85
N ALA A 86 -2.68 6.43 -9.66
CA ALA A 86 -1.46 5.63 -9.49
C ALA A 86 -1.67 4.17 -9.94
N LEU A 87 -2.83 3.58 -9.62
CA LEU A 87 -3.15 2.19 -9.99
C LEU A 87 -3.43 2.00 -11.48
N GLY A 88 -3.95 3.02 -12.16
CA GLY A 88 -4.38 2.91 -13.55
C GLY A 88 -5.67 2.09 -13.70
N ASP A 89 -5.99 1.72 -14.95
CA ASP A 89 -7.27 1.10 -15.33
C ASP A 89 -7.26 -0.44 -15.32
N LYS A 90 -6.09 -1.05 -15.16
CA LYS A 90 -5.94 -2.51 -15.21
C LYS A 90 -6.08 -3.20 -13.86
N VAL A 91 -5.95 -2.46 -12.76
CA VAL A 91 -6.05 -2.99 -11.41
C VAL A 91 -7.52 -3.03 -10.98
N LYS A 92 -8.00 -4.19 -10.55
CA LYS A 92 -9.36 -4.32 -10.01
C LYS A 92 -9.45 -3.65 -8.64
N ILE A 93 -10.40 -2.75 -8.45
CA ILE A 93 -10.62 -2.07 -7.17
C ILE A 93 -11.74 -2.76 -6.39
N GLU A 94 -11.48 -3.05 -5.14
CA GLU A 94 -12.45 -3.56 -4.17
C GLU A 94 -12.55 -2.57 -2.99
N TYR A 95 -13.77 -2.24 -2.58
CA TYR A 95 -14.01 -1.37 -1.43
C TYR A 95 -14.55 -2.17 -0.25
N VAL A 96 -14.00 -1.90 0.92
CA VAL A 96 -14.43 -2.47 2.21
C VAL A 96 -14.51 -1.36 3.25
N SER A 97 -15.11 -1.63 4.41
CA SER A 97 -15.02 -0.68 5.52
C SER A 97 -13.58 -0.56 6.01
N HIS A 98 -13.20 0.56 6.63
CA HIS A 98 -11.88 0.72 7.23
C HIS A 98 -11.59 -0.34 8.30
N GLU A 99 -12.61 -0.73 9.08
CA GLU A 99 -12.47 -1.81 10.07
C GLU A 99 -12.13 -3.15 9.41
N GLU A 100 -12.76 -3.46 8.28
CA GLU A 100 -12.45 -4.67 7.51
C GLU A 100 -11.05 -4.59 6.88
N LEU A 101 -10.67 -3.43 6.35
CA LEU A 101 -9.32 -3.22 5.81
C LEU A 101 -8.25 -3.49 6.87
N LYS A 102 -8.43 -3.01 8.10
CA LYS A 102 -7.51 -3.29 9.21
C LYS A 102 -7.37 -4.79 9.48
N LYS A 103 -8.46 -5.53 9.50
CA LYS A 103 -8.43 -6.99 9.68
C LYS A 103 -7.71 -7.70 8.53
N LEU A 104 -8.02 -7.33 7.30
CA LEU A 104 -7.38 -7.92 6.12
C LEU A 104 -5.87 -7.63 6.10
N SER A 105 -5.45 -6.45 6.56
CA SER A 105 -4.03 -6.08 6.61
C SER A 105 -3.19 -7.00 7.49
N GLU A 106 -3.78 -7.65 8.49
CA GLU A 106 -3.10 -8.62 9.36
C GLU A 106 -2.61 -9.86 8.61
N SER A 107 -3.19 -10.15 7.44
CA SER A 107 -2.79 -11.25 6.55
C SER A 107 -1.81 -10.81 5.46
N SER A 108 -1.41 -9.55 5.44
CA SER A 108 -0.39 -9.07 4.49
C SER A 108 0.99 -9.63 4.81
N ARG A 109 1.85 -9.75 3.81
CA ARG A 109 3.26 -10.13 3.99
C ARG A 109 4.00 -9.10 4.83
N ALA A 110 3.63 -7.84 4.68
CA ALA A 110 4.07 -6.73 5.54
C ALA A 110 3.10 -5.56 5.44
N VAL A 111 3.19 -4.64 6.40
CA VAL A 111 2.54 -3.32 6.36
C VAL A 111 3.63 -2.26 6.32
N ILE A 112 3.64 -1.46 5.27
CA ILE A 112 4.53 -0.30 5.12
C ILE A 112 3.86 0.90 5.79
N ARG A 113 4.44 1.40 6.89
CA ARG A 113 4.00 2.62 7.56
C ARG A 113 4.72 3.82 6.96
N THR A 114 3.97 4.71 6.32
CA THR A 114 4.47 5.97 5.73
C THR A 114 4.39 7.14 6.70
N GLY A 115 4.83 8.32 6.28
CA GLY A 115 4.62 9.56 7.01
C GLY A 115 3.29 10.24 6.73
N GLU A 116 2.40 9.63 5.93
CA GLU A 116 1.13 10.23 5.53
C GLU A 116 0.23 10.54 6.71
N CYS A 117 -0.36 11.73 6.69
CA CYS A 117 -1.30 12.20 7.72
C CYS A 117 -2.73 12.41 7.21
N THR A 118 -2.99 12.12 5.95
CA THR A 118 -4.35 12.14 5.39
C THR A 118 -5.14 10.95 5.94
N SER A 119 -6.32 11.21 6.48
CA SER A 119 -7.17 10.17 7.06
C SER A 119 -7.54 9.12 6.02
N PHE A 120 -7.48 7.86 6.43
CA PHE A 120 -7.82 6.70 5.59
C PHE A 120 -6.95 6.52 4.35
N ALA A 121 -5.75 7.09 4.30
CA ALA A 121 -4.78 6.85 3.23
C ALA A 121 -4.11 5.49 3.41
N ASN A 122 -4.88 4.44 3.14
CA ASN A 122 -4.50 3.04 3.33
C ASN A 122 -4.94 2.20 2.13
N ILE A 123 -4.11 1.26 1.72
CA ILE A 123 -4.38 0.35 0.61
C ILE A 123 -3.78 -1.02 0.87
N ILE A 124 -4.47 -2.07 0.42
CA ILE A 124 -3.91 -3.42 0.34
C ILE A 124 -3.74 -3.77 -1.14
N LEU A 125 -2.52 -4.08 -1.53
CA LEU A 125 -2.16 -4.50 -2.89
C LEU A 125 -2.10 -6.03 -2.94
N CYS A 126 -2.87 -6.63 -3.84
CA CYS A 126 -2.83 -8.07 -4.10
C CYS A 126 -1.96 -8.33 -5.32
N SER A 127 -0.90 -9.12 -5.12
CA SER A 127 0.07 -9.44 -6.17
C SER A 127 -0.54 -10.27 -7.28
N GLY A 128 -0.26 -9.89 -8.52
CA GLY A 128 -0.59 -10.61 -9.72
C GLY A 128 0.61 -11.39 -10.29
N VAL A 129 0.43 -11.94 -11.48
CA VAL A 129 1.50 -12.61 -12.23
C VAL A 129 1.98 -11.74 -13.38
N THR A 130 3.23 -11.93 -13.78
CA THR A 130 3.88 -11.17 -14.87
C THR A 130 3.91 -11.91 -16.21
N PHE A 131 3.29 -13.08 -16.24
CA PHE A 131 3.25 -13.96 -17.42
C PHE A 131 1.83 -14.45 -17.70
#